data_0a718cff8ac8ccc0eec8973da34efdc5
#
_entry.id   0a718cff8ac8ccc0eec8973da34efdc5
#
_cell.length_a   1.000
_cell.length_b   1.000
_cell.length_c   1.000
_cell.angle_alpha   90.00
_cell.angle_beta   90.00
_cell.angle_gamma   90.00
#
_symmetry.space_group_name_H-M   'P 1'
#
loop_
_entity.id
_entity.type
_entity.pdbx_description
1 polymer ?
#
loop_
_entity_poly.entity_id
_entity_poly.type
_entity_poly.pdbx_seq_one_letter_code
_entity_poly.pdbx_strand_id
1 'polypeptide(L)'
;MTTGRYDEGMAVRREVLGDSYVEQANAKITEFTRDFQQIVTEFAWGTIWTRPGLDRRSRSVITLTALIARGHHDELALHLRGALRNGLSREEIKEVLLQAAVYCGVPDANAAFRVAQQVLDEADGQRDSR
;
A
#
# COMPACT_ATOMS: atom_id res chain seq x y z
N MET A 1 -20.61 3.81 16.49
CA MET A 1 -20.18 5.23 16.45
C MET A 1 -18.73 5.32 16.01
N THR A 2 -18.45 6.07 14.95
CA THR A 2 -17.08 6.23 14.48
C THR A 2 -16.39 7.39 15.24
N THR A 3 -15.09 7.30 15.42
CA THR A 3 -14.29 8.36 16.00
C THR A 3 -13.79 9.30 14.91
N GLY A 4 -13.37 10.52 15.28
CA GLY A 4 -12.71 11.43 14.34
C GLY A 4 -11.49 10.77 13.70
N ARG A 5 -10.75 9.99 14.48
CA ARG A 5 -9.57 9.24 14.00
C ARG A 5 -9.97 8.18 12.97
N TYR A 6 -11.09 7.52 13.15
CA TYR A 6 -11.62 6.58 12.17
C TYR A 6 -11.94 7.28 10.85
N ASP A 7 -12.66 8.39 10.92
CA ASP A 7 -13.06 9.12 9.72
C ASP A 7 -11.85 9.69 8.96
N GLU A 8 -10.90 10.26 9.68
CA GLU A 8 -9.64 10.73 9.08
C GLU A 8 -8.86 9.56 8.47
N GLY A 9 -8.81 8.45 9.17
CA GLY A 9 -8.11 7.26 8.69
C GLY A 9 -8.75 6.68 7.44
N MET A 10 -10.08 6.63 7.40
CA MET A 10 -10.78 6.12 6.22
C MET A 10 -10.52 7.03 5.01
N ALA A 11 -10.49 8.35 5.21
CA ALA A 11 -10.18 9.29 4.14
C ALA A 11 -8.77 9.06 3.59
N VAL A 12 -7.77 8.93 4.45
CA VAL A 12 -6.38 8.69 4.04
C VAL A 12 -6.25 7.33 3.35
N ARG A 13 -6.90 6.31 3.89
CA ARG A 13 -6.90 4.96 3.31
C ARG A 13 -7.41 5.00 1.86
N ARG A 14 -8.49 5.75 1.62
CA ARG A 14 -9.04 5.90 0.27
C ARG A 14 -8.08 6.63 -0.66
N GLU A 15 -7.41 7.66 -0.17
CA GLU A 15 -6.46 8.43 -0.96
C GLU A 15 -5.25 7.57 -1.37
N VAL A 16 -4.77 6.70 -0.49
CA VAL A 16 -3.60 5.87 -0.75
C VAL A 16 -3.95 4.60 -1.54
N LEU A 17 -4.98 3.88 -1.11
CA LEU A 17 -5.32 2.57 -1.70
C LEU A 17 -6.34 2.65 -2.83
N GLY A 18 -7.02 3.79 -2.97
CA GLY A 18 -8.04 3.99 -4.00
C GLY A 18 -9.43 3.60 -3.53
N ASP A 19 -10.43 4.35 -3.98
CA ASP A 19 -11.82 4.15 -3.57
C ASP A 19 -12.33 2.76 -3.94
N SER A 20 -12.01 2.27 -5.13
CA SER A 20 -12.49 0.97 -5.61
C SER A 20 -12.06 -0.16 -4.69
N TYR A 21 -10.78 -0.18 -4.32
CA TYR A 21 -10.27 -1.20 -3.40
C TYR A 21 -10.95 -1.10 -2.03
N VAL A 22 -11.05 0.13 -1.50
CA VAL A 22 -11.62 0.33 -0.17
C VAL A 22 -13.09 -0.08 -0.13
N GLU A 23 -13.86 0.25 -1.18
CA GLU A 23 -15.25 -0.18 -1.27
C GLU A 23 -15.38 -1.71 -1.26
N GLN A 24 -14.54 -2.39 -2.03
CA GLN A 24 -14.54 -3.86 -2.08
C GLN A 24 -14.13 -4.45 -0.73
N ALA A 25 -13.13 -3.88 -0.08
CA ALA A 25 -12.67 -4.34 1.23
C ALA A 25 -13.75 -4.13 2.29
N ASN A 26 -14.42 -2.97 2.28
CA ASN A 26 -15.49 -2.68 3.23
C ASN A 26 -16.68 -3.63 3.04
N ALA A 27 -16.99 -3.99 1.79
CA ALA A 27 -18.09 -4.92 1.50
C ALA A 27 -17.82 -6.32 2.04
N LYS A 28 -16.56 -6.68 2.28
CA LYS A 28 -16.17 -8.00 2.79
C LYS A 28 -16.08 -8.06 4.31
N ILE A 29 -16.28 -6.93 5.00
CA ILE A 29 -16.22 -6.89 6.46
C ILE A 29 -17.38 -7.73 7.03
N THR A 30 -17.04 -8.62 7.95
CA THR A 30 -18.02 -9.45 8.65
C THR A 30 -18.05 -9.08 10.13
N GLU A 31 -18.98 -9.65 10.87
CA GLU A 31 -19.02 -9.49 12.32
C GLU A 31 -17.68 -9.91 12.96
N PHE A 32 -17.06 -10.97 12.44
CA PHE A 32 -15.79 -11.47 12.96
C PHE A 32 -14.64 -10.50 12.73
N THR A 33 -14.60 -9.82 11.57
CA THR A 33 -13.47 -8.97 11.18
C THR A 33 -13.68 -7.50 11.51
N ARG A 34 -14.89 -7.09 11.93
CA ARG A 34 -15.23 -5.66 12.08
C ARG A 34 -14.31 -4.94 13.05
N ASP A 35 -14.08 -5.50 14.23
CA ASP A 35 -13.27 -4.84 15.26
C ASP A 35 -11.83 -4.67 14.79
N PHE A 36 -11.30 -5.68 14.11
CA PHE A 36 -9.94 -5.60 13.56
C PHE A 36 -9.84 -4.51 12.50
N GLN A 37 -10.83 -4.44 11.60
CA GLN A 37 -10.83 -3.41 10.56
C GLN A 37 -10.96 -2.01 11.15
N GLN A 38 -11.73 -1.86 12.21
CA GLN A 38 -11.83 -0.59 12.93
C GLN A 38 -10.48 -0.19 13.53
N ILE A 39 -9.81 -1.10 14.21
CA ILE A 39 -8.49 -0.86 14.80
C ILE A 39 -7.47 -0.47 13.73
N VAL A 40 -7.44 -1.20 12.62
CA VAL A 40 -6.52 -0.90 11.50
C VAL A 40 -6.80 0.50 10.96
N THR A 41 -8.06 0.85 10.75
CA THR A 41 -8.43 2.15 10.20
C THR A 41 -8.07 3.28 11.16
N GLU A 42 -8.35 3.12 12.45
CA GLU A 42 -8.03 4.15 13.45
C GLU A 42 -6.52 4.27 13.69
N PHE A 43 -5.83 3.14 13.81
CA PHE A 43 -4.41 3.15 14.18
C PHE A 43 -3.52 3.37 12.97
N ALA A 44 -3.54 2.46 12.00
CA ALA A 44 -2.61 2.55 10.88
C ALA A 44 -2.89 3.78 10.04
N TRP A 45 -4.13 3.97 9.64
CA TRP A 45 -4.50 5.06 8.73
C TRP A 45 -4.80 6.35 9.47
N GLY A 46 -5.48 6.28 10.61
CA GLY A 46 -5.89 7.47 11.35
C GLY A 46 -4.83 8.04 12.27
N THR A 47 -3.93 7.22 12.80
CA THR A 47 -2.90 7.67 13.75
C THR A 47 -1.53 7.79 13.09
N ILE A 48 -1.16 6.85 12.21
CA ILE A 48 0.21 6.80 11.68
C ILE A 48 0.31 7.49 10.32
N TRP A 49 -0.50 7.10 9.35
CA TRP A 49 -0.39 7.66 8.00
C TRP A 49 -0.75 9.14 7.92
N THR A 50 -1.46 9.68 8.92
CA THR A 50 -1.80 11.10 9.02
C THR A 50 -0.69 11.95 9.63
N ARG A 51 0.36 11.33 10.20
CA ARG A 51 1.41 12.09 10.89
C ARG A 51 2.25 12.88 9.88
N PRO A 52 2.60 14.13 10.22
CA PRO A 52 3.37 14.99 9.30
C PRO A 52 4.89 14.74 9.32
N GLY A 53 5.38 13.86 10.20
CA GLY A 53 6.81 13.61 10.37
C GLY A 53 7.52 12.98 9.18
N LEU A 54 6.77 12.23 8.34
CA LEU A 54 7.25 11.69 7.07
C LEU A 54 6.18 11.93 6.03
N ASP A 55 6.58 12.25 4.82
CA ASP A 55 5.63 12.38 3.72
C ASP A 55 5.12 11.01 3.25
N ARG A 56 4.10 11.01 2.40
CA ARG A 56 3.49 9.76 1.93
C ARG A 56 4.42 8.95 1.03
N ARG A 57 5.27 9.62 0.26
CA ARG A 57 6.25 8.93 -0.57
C ARG A 57 7.21 8.11 0.30
N SER A 58 7.74 8.73 1.35
CA SER A 58 8.64 8.04 2.28
C SER A 58 7.94 6.90 3.00
N ARG A 59 6.69 7.10 3.42
CA ARG A 59 5.91 6.03 4.05
C ARG A 59 5.70 4.86 3.10
N SER A 60 5.44 5.13 1.83
CA SER A 60 5.32 4.06 0.83
C SER A 60 6.62 3.27 0.68
N VAL A 61 7.77 3.95 0.63
CA VAL A 61 9.08 3.28 0.54
C VAL A 61 9.30 2.32 1.70
N ILE A 62 9.03 2.79 2.91
CA ILE A 62 9.16 1.98 4.13
C ILE A 62 8.21 0.77 4.07
N THR A 63 6.96 1.02 3.68
CA THR A 63 5.93 -0.02 3.61
C THR A 63 6.31 -1.11 2.60
N LEU A 64 6.72 -0.70 1.40
CA LEU A 64 7.14 -1.66 0.37
C LEU A 64 8.28 -2.55 0.87
N THR A 65 9.29 -1.96 1.48
CA THR A 65 10.44 -2.71 1.98
C THR A 65 10.04 -3.70 3.07
N ALA A 66 9.19 -3.27 4.00
CA ALA A 66 8.70 -4.16 5.06
C ALA A 66 7.92 -5.35 4.51
N LEU A 67 7.05 -5.10 3.52
CA LEU A 67 6.24 -6.16 2.90
C LEU A 67 7.12 -7.14 2.10
N ILE A 68 8.15 -6.64 1.44
CA ILE A 68 9.12 -7.48 0.73
C ILE A 68 9.84 -8.39 1.72
N ALA A 69 10.36 -7.81 2.79
CA ALA A 69 11.13 -8.54 3.78
C ALA A 69 10.31 -9.65 4.45
N ARG A 70 9.02 -9.42 4.65
CA ARG A 70 8.14 -10.38 5.31
C ARG A 70 7.38 -11.29 4.34
N GLY A 71 7.55 -11.10 3.05
CA GLY A 71 6.93 -11.97 2.04
C GLY A 71 5.42 -11.80 1.89
N HIS A 72 4.88 -10.62 2.22
CA HIS A 72 3.45 -10.34 2.09
C HIS A 72 3.13 -9.83 0.68
N HIS A 73 3.02 -10.75 -0.27
CA HIS A 73 2.94 -10.41 -1.70
C HIS A 73 1.63 -9.74 -2.10
N ASP A 74 0.50 -10.12 -1.49
CA ASP A 74 -0.79 -9.50 -1.79
C ASP A 74 -0.82 -8.04 -1.34
N GLU A 75 -0.36 -7.79 -0.11
CA GLU A 75 -0.25 -6.43 0.40
C GLU A 75 0.81 -5.64 -0.36
N LEU A 76 1.87 -6.29 -0.82
CA LEU A 76 2.89 -5.63 -1.65
C LEU A 76 2.26 -5.10 -2.94
N ALA A 77 1.46 -5.91 -3.63
CA ALA A 77 0.78 -5.47 -4.85
C ALA A 77 -0.12 -4.26 -4.56
N LEU A 78 -0.88 -4.32 -3.47
CA LEU A 78 -1.75 -3.24 -3.05
C LEU A 78 -0.97 -1.96 -2.79
N HIS A 79 0.13 -2.05 -2.05
CA HIS A 79 0.93 -0.87 -1.70
C HIS A 79 1.83 -0.37 -2.83
N LEU A 80 2.12 -1.20 -3.83
CA LEU A 80 2.74 -0.72 -5.06
C LEU A 80 1.79 0.22 -5.81
N ARG A 81 0.50 -0.13 -5.89
CA ARG A 81 -0.52 0.77 -6.45
C ARG A 81 -0.62 2.04 -5.61
N GLY A 82 -0.60 1.91 -4.29
CA GLY A 82 -0.60 3.04 -3.36
C GLY A 82 0.63 3.93 -3.53
N ALA A 83 1.80 3.33 -3.75
CA ALA A 83 3.04 4.08 -3.98
C ALA A 83 2.95 4.95 -5.24
N LEU A 84 2.36 4.42 -6.31
CA LEU A 84 2.12 5.22 -7.52
C LEU A 84 1.19 6.40 -7.23
N ARG A 85 0.12 6.19 -6.46
CA ARG A 85 -0.80 7.27 -6.05
C ARG A 85 -0.10 8.30 -5.17
N ASN A 86 0.82 7.85 -4.34
CA ASN A 86 1.59 8.73 -3.45
C ASN A 86 2.73 9.46 -4.17
N GLY A 87 2.88 9.23 -5.49
CA GLY A 87 3.79 9.99 -6.31
C GLY A 87 5.14 9.35 -6.61
N LEU A 88 5.33 8.08 -6.23
CA LEU A 88 6.55 7.37 -6.63
C LEU A 88 6.48 7.04 -8.12
N SER A 89 7.60 7.26 -8.81
CA SER A 89 7.73 6.89 -10.22
C SER A 89 8.11 5.41 -10.33
N ARG A 90 7.96 4.87 -11.56
CA ARG A 90 8.42 3.51 -11.86
C ARG A 90 9.91 3.35 -11.56
N GLU A 91 10.70 4.37 -11.90
CA GLU A 91 12.14 4.35 -11.65
C GLU A 91 12.46 4.34 -10.15
N GLU A 92 11.71 5.11 -9.37
CA GLU A 92 11.87 5.13 -7.92
C GLU A 92 11.48 3.79 -7.30
N ILE A 93 10.39 3.18 -7.77
CA ILE A 93 9.99 1.83 -7.32
C ILE A 93 11.11 0.83 -7.63
N LYS A 94 11.67 0.87 -8.84
CA LYS A 94 12.80 0.00 -9.19
C LYS A 94 13.95 0.18 -8.20
N GLU A 95 14.28 1.42 -7.86
CA GLU A 95 15.38 1.70 -6.92
C GLU A 95 15.07 1.16 -5.52
N VAL A 96 13.83 1.23 -5.08
CA VAL A 96 13.40 0.64 -3.79
C VAL A 96 13.64 -0.87 -3.80
N LEU A 97 13.25 -1.55 -4.87
CA LEU A 97 13.41 -2.99 -4.99
C LEU A 97 14.88 -3.41 -5.08
N LEU A 98 15.69 -2.62 -5.79
CA LEU A 98 17.15 -2.87 -5.85
C LEU A 98 17.79 -2.73 -4.47
N GLN A 99 17.41 -1.68 -3.72
CA GLN A 99 17.90 -1.49 -2.36
C GLN A 99 17.46 -2.65 -1.46
N ALA A 100 16.20 -3.09 -1.59
CA ALA A 100 15.68 -4.21 -0.82
C ALA A 100 16.44 -5.50 -1.13
N ALA A 101 16.92 -5.69 -2.37
CA ALA A 101 17.70 -6.88 -2.73
C ALA A 101 18.96 -7.02 -1.90
N VAL A 102 19.56 -5.90 -1.49
CA VAL A 102 20.78 -5.92 -0.68
C VAL A 102 20.48 -6.41 0.75
N TYR A 103 19.38 -5.97 1.34
CA TYR A 103 19.08 -6.20 2.75
C TYR A 103 18.12 -7.36 3.00
N CYS A 104 17.28 -7.70 2.00
CA CYS A 104 16.32 -8.80 2.12
C CYS A 104 16.78 -10.07 1.38
N GLY A 105 17.71 -9.93 0.44
CA GLY A 105 18.23 -11.04 -0.35
C GLY A 105 17.59 -11.15 -1.72
N VAL A 106 18.30 -11.80 -2.63
CA VAL A 106 17.90 -11.94 -4.03
C VAL A 106 16.57 -12.69 -4.20
N PRO A 107 16.30 -13.79 -3.47
CA PRO A 107 15.02 -14.48 -3.63
C PRO A 107 13.81 -13.61 -3.31
N ASP A 108 13.87 -12.81 -2.24
CA ASP A 108 12.79 -11.88 -1.87
C ASP A 108 12.63 -10.80 -2.93
N ALA A 109 13.75 -10.26 -3.41
CA ALA A 109 13.72 -9.23 -4.45
C ALA A 109 13.16 -9.78 -5.77
N ASN A 110 13.51 -11.01 -6.13
CA ASN A 110 13.01 -11.65 -7.34
C ASN A 110 11.48 -11.75 -7.31
N ALA A 111 10.92 -12.19 -6.18
CA ALA A 111 9.46 -12.23 -6.00
C ALA A 111 8.86 -10.82 -6.08
N ALA A 112 9.51 -9.84 -5.45
CA ALA A 112 9.03 -8.45 -5.47
C ALA A 112 9.01 -7.87 -6.87
N PHE A 113 10.05 -8.10 -7.67
CA PHE A 113 10.08 -7.63 -9.07
C PHE A 113 8.97 -8.26 -9.90
N ARG A 114 8.65 -9.54 -9.65
CA ARG A 114 7.54 -10.19 -10.35
C ARG A 114 6.21 -9.53 -10.02
N VAL A 115 5.95 -9.26 -8.75
CA VAL A 115 4.73 -8.58 -8.32
C VAL A 115 4.67 -7.17 -8.88
N ALA A 116 5.79 -6.44 -8.81
CA ALA A 116 5.86 -5.07 -9.33
C ALA A 116 5.61 -5.02 -10.83
N GLN A 117 6.16 -5.98 -11.59
CA GLN A 117 5.94 -6.02 -13.04
C GLN A 117 4.45 -6.15 -13.36
N GLN A 118 3.73 -7.02 -12.64
CA GLN A 118 2.29 -7.19 -12.84
C GLN A 118 1.53 -5.90 -12.54
N VAL A 119 1.87 -5.22 -11.44
CA VAL A 119 1.19 -3.98 -11.07
C VAL A 119 1.45 -2.88 -12.11
N LEU A 120 2.70 -2.76 -12.56
CA LEU A 120 3.06 -1.74 -13.55
C LEU A 120 2.42 -2.02 -14.91
N ASP A 121 2.34 -3.29 -15.31
CA ASP A 121 1.65 -3.68 -16.56
C ASP A 121 0.16 -3.35 -16.50
N GLU A 122 -0.50 -3.61 -15.36
CA GLU A 122 -1.90 -3.23 -15.16
C GLU A 122 -2.09 -1.72 -15.26
N ALA A 123 -1.19 -0.95 -14.65
CA ALA A 123 -1.25 0.51 -14.70
C ALA A 123 -1.09 1.03 -16.12
N ASP A 124 -0.18 0.43 -16.90
CA ASP A 124 0.02 0.79 -18.31
C ASP A 124 -1.20 0.43 -19.15
N GLY A 125 -1.77 -0.76 -18.92
CA GLY A 125 -2.99 -1.20 -19.62
C GLY A 125 -4.16 -0.27 -19.37
N GLN A 126 -4.32 0.22 -18.15
CA GLN A 126 -5.38 1.19 -17.81
C GLN A 126 -5.14 2.53 -18.51
N ARG A 127 -3.88 2.97 -18.63
CA ARG A 127 -3.53 4.20 -19.36
C ARG A 127 -3.87 4.08 -20.84
N ASP A 128 -3.54 2.93 -21.43
CA ASP A 128 -3.77 2.68 -22.86
C ASP A 128 -5.26 2.55 -23.21
N SER A 129 -6.10 2.23 -22.22
CA SER A 129 -7.54 2.05 -22.40
C SER A 129 -8.32 3.35 -22.40
N ARG A 130 -7.70 4.48 -22.13
CA ARG A 130 -8.37 5.78 -22.02
C ARG A 130 -8.45 6.52 -23.35
#